data_c1c81dd577d0b276e01ebc701b27171b
#
_entry.id   c1c81dd577d0b276e01ebc701b27171b
#
_cell.length_a   1.000
_cell.length_b   1.000
_cell.length_c   1.000
_cell.angle_alpha   90.00
_cell.angle_beta   90.00
_cell.angle_gamma   90.00
#
_symmetry.space_group_name_H-M   'P 1'
#
loop_
_entity.id
_entity.type
_entity.pdbx_description
1 polymer ?
#
loop_
_entity_poly.entity_id
_entity_poly.type
_entity_poly.pdbx_seq_one_letter_code
_entity_poly.pdbx_strand_id
1 'polypeptide(L)'
;MERRDFIKMTGAAAAVAAATGIAGGCASKVKNGGNDKAGSAGDNGMAGGGMTYRTDPKFGEKVSVLGYGCMRWQMTKDENGKDIIDQESVNELVDYALARGVNYFDSSPVYLQGQSEAASGLALSRHPRDSYYIATKLSNFSDWSRENSMLMYRKSFENFRTDHLDYYLLHSIGRSIEDFENRYVKNGMLDFLLKEREAGRIRHLGYSFHGNRQMFDELLKTHGKYHWDFIQIQMNYRDWSHADGRNCNADHMYGELEKRGIPVVIMEPLRGGSLAKLPNRIVDELKERMPSESVASWAFRFAGTPENVLTVLSGMTYMEHLQDNLRTYSPLVPLTADDMEFLGKVADSLSKYPLVPCTGCQYCMPCPYGIDIPGNFSHYNKCVNEGYTVSEPDGDSDECTEEMKAYRRARRAYLVSYDRSIEKICQANRCIGCGQCMSHCPQDINIPHELHRIDHLIESLRRHSDRF
;
A
#
# COMPACT_ATOMS: atom_id res chain seq x y z
N MET A 1 -15.01 11.53 -15.27
CA MET A 1 -15.74 10.31 -15.64
C MET A 1 -16.75 10.05 -14.54
N GLU A 2 -18.03 9.99 -14.85
CA GLU A 2 -19.06 9.76 -13.85
C GLU A 2 -19.05 8.30 -13.38
N ARG A 3 -19.57 8.00 -12.17
CA ARG A 3 -19.75 6.62 -11.63
C ARG A 3 -20.31 5.63 -12.65
N ARG A 4 -21.16 6.11 -13.57
CA ARG A 4 -21.77 5.31 -14.65
C ARG A 4 -20.80 4.81 -15.71
N ASP A 5 -19.69 5.50 -15.92
CA ASP A 5 -18.74 5.15 -16.99
C ASP A 5 -17.80 4.03 -16.56
N PHE A 6 -17.40 3.98 -15.27
CA PHE A 6 -16.64 2.87 -14.71
C PHE A 6 -17.41 1.54 -14.78
N ILE A 7 -18.71 1.58 -14.47
CA ILE A 7 -19.59 0.40 -14.52
C ILE A 7 -19.73 -0.15 -15.96
N LYS A 8 -19.72 0.73 -16.98
CA LYS A 8 -19.79 0.31 -18.39
C LYS A 8 -18.52 -0.39 -18.88
N MET A 9 -17.37 -0.05 -18.32
CA MET A 9 -16.07 -0.61 -18.72
C MET A 9 -15.84 -2.02 -18.19
N THR A 10 -16.35 -2.35 -16.99
CA THR A 10 -16.23 -3.69 -16.41
C THR A 10 -17.26 -4.70 -16.93
N GLY A 11 -18.33 -4.25 -17.58
CA GLY A 11 -19.40 -5.13 -18.09
C GLY A 11 -19.13 -5.84 -19.42
N ALA A 12 -18.08 -5.44 -20.16
CA ALA A 12 -17.81 -6.00 -21.48
C ALA A 12 -16.98 -7.31 -21.45
N ALA A 13 -16.24 -7.57 -20.38
CA ALA A 13 -15.36 -8.75 -20.28
C ALA A 13 -16.06 -10.05 -19.86
N ALA A 14 -17.27 -9.99 -19.32
CA ALA A 14 -17.98 -11.16 -18.80
C ALA A 14 -18.68 -12.01 -19.88
N ALA A 15 -18.70 -11.60 -21.13
CA ALA A 15 -19.53 -12.26 -22.18
C ALA A 15 -18.80 -13.29 -23.08
N VAL A 16 -17.50 -13.53 -22.93
CA VAL A 16 -16.71 -14.39 -23.84
C VAL A 16 -16.34 -15.76 -23.28
N ALA A 17 -16.58 -16.03 -22.00
CA ALA A 17 -16.14 -17.27 -21.34
C ALA A 17 -17.17 -18.44 -21.33
N ALA A 18 -18.29 -18.36 -22.03
CA ALA A 18 -19.38 -19.36 -21.99
C ALA A 18 -19.63 -20.03 -23.35
N ALA A 19 -18.65 -20.60 -24.00
CA ALA A 19 -18.85 -21.55 -25.09
C ALA A 19 -17.57 -22.35 -25.39
N THR A 20 -17.35 -23.48 -24.74
CA THR A 20 -16.94 -24.76 -25.34
C THR A 20 -16.87 -25.80 -24.22
N GLY A 21 -17.89 -26.63 -24.19
CA GLY A 21 -17.90 -27.87 -23.42
C GLY A 21 -17.75 -29.06 -24.38
N ILE A 22 -17.44 -30.20 -23.77
CA ILE A 22 -17.77 -31.56 -24.16
C ILE A 22 -16.59 -32.49 -24.50
N ALA A 23 -16.58 -33.53 -23.71
CA ALA A 23 -16.22 -34.95 -23.89
C ALA A 23 -14.71 -35.28 -23.79
N GLY A 24 -14.27 -36.26 -23.05
CA GLY A 24 -14.78 -37.51 -22.53
C GLY A 24 -13.65 -38.51 -22.48
N GLY A 25 -13.59 -39.39 -21.45
CA GLY A 25 -13.09 -40.73 -21.65
C GLY A 25 -11.89 -41.21 -20.83
N CYS A 26 -12.20 -42.00 -19.78
CA CYS A 26 -11.60 -43.28 -19.32
C CYS A 26 -10.15 -43.48 -18.94
N ALA A 27 -9.94 -43.64 -17.67
CA ALA A 27 -9.40 -44.80 -16.89
C ALA A 27 -8.09 -45.50 -17.31
N SER A 28 -7.15 -45.62 -16.39
CA SER A 28 -6.67 -46.88 -15.83
C SER A 28 -5.74 -46.73 -14.61
N LYS A 29 -5.90 -47.69 -13.66
CA LYS A 29 -5.18 -47.88 -12.39
C LYS A 29 -3.79 -48.45 -12.61
N VAL A 30 -2.80 -48.07 -11.80
CA VAL A 30 -1.83 -49.02 -11.21
C VAL A 30 -1.41 -48.55 -9.82
N LYS A 31 -1.33 -49.52 -8.87
CA LYS A 31 -0.93 -49.44 -7.47
C LYS A 31 0.59 -49.62 -7.29
N ASN A 32 1.09 -49.11 -6.20
CA ASN A 32 2.05 -49.54 -5.17
C ASN A 32 3.04 -48.42 -4.87
N GLY A 33 3.32 -47.98 -3.68
CA GLY A 33 3.42 -48.62 -2.38
C GLY A 33 4.79 -48.22 -1.80
N GLY A 34 4.85 -47.44 -0.70
CA GLY A 34 6.12 -47.16 -0.01
C GLY A 34 5.94 -45.98 1.00
N ASN A 35 5.90 -46.34 2.25
CA ASN A 35 5.92 -45.48 3.44
C ASN A 35 7.21 -44.66 3.52
N ASP A 36 7.09 -43.35 3.85
CA ASP A 36 7.88 -42.80 4.94
C ASP A 36 7.24 -41.49 5.45
N LYS A 37 7.14 -41.43 6.80
CA LYS A 37 6.53 -40.33 7.55
C LYS A 37 7.53 -39.22 7.76
N ALA A 38 7.19 -38.00 7.32
CA ALA A 38 7.61 -36.76 7.97
C ALA A 38 6.42 -35.81 7.98
N GLY A 39 6.00 -35.38 9.15
CA GLY A 39 4.81 -34.59 9.36
C GLY A 39 5.00 -33.18 8.80
N SER A 40 4.21 -32.82 7.80
CA SER A 40 4.01 -31.47 7.33
C SER A 40 2.71 -30.92 7.89
N ALA A 41 2.78 -29.76 8.54
CA ALA A 41 1.62 -28.98 8.93
C ALA A 41 0.75 -28.70 7.69
N GLY A 42 -0.57 -28.90 7.84
CA GLY A 42 -1.52 -28.96 6.75
C GLY A 42 -1.52 -27.75 5.84
N ASP A 43 -1.20 -27.98 4.59
CA ASP A 43 -1.53 -27.16 3.46
C ASP A 43 -3.05 -27.33 3.19
N ASN A 44 -3.88 -26.46 3.75
CA ASN A 44 -5.29 -26.42 3.45
C ASN A 44 -5.45 -25.90 2.02
N GLY A 45 -5.69 -26.83 1.12
CA GLY A 45 -5.72 -26.73 -0.32
C GLY A 45 -6.28 -25.44 -0.90
N MET A 46 -5.44 -24.75 -1.70
CA MET A 46 -5.93 -23.81 -2.69
C MET A 46 -6.73 -24.57 -3.74
N ALA A 47 -8.04 -24.44 -3.72
CA ALA A 47 -8.89 -24.99 -4.78
C ALA A 47 -8.62 -24.26 -6.08
N GLY A 48 -7.96 -24.92 -7.02
CA GLY A 48 -8.14 -24.80 -8.45
C GLY A 48 -7.95 -23.44 -9.13
N GLY A 49 -6.73 -22.85 -9.14
CA GLY A 49 -6.40 -21.73 -10.01
C GLY A 49 -5.03 -21.17 -9.67
N GLY A 50 -4.16 -20.98 -10.67
CA GLY A 50 -2.84 -20.37 -10.49
C GLY A 50 -2.95 -18.84 -10.34
N MET A 51 -1.82 -18.18 -9.99
CA MET A 51 -1.70 -16.71 -9.95
C MET A 51 -2.26 -16.08 -11.24
N THR A 52 -3.02 -15.02 -11.07
CA THR A 52 -3.47 -14.19 -12.20
C THR A 52 -2.34 -13.29 -12.67
N TYR A 53 -2.06 -13.33 -13.98
CA TYR A 53 -1.06 -12.49 -14.63
C TYR A 53 -1.74 -11.49 -15.58
N ARG A 54 -1.09 -10.36 -15.77
CA ARG A 54 -1.39 -9.42 -16.84
C ARG A 54 -0.20 -9.28 -17.76
N THR A 55 -0.48 -9.12 -19.03
CA THR A 55 0.56 -8.94 -20.04
C THR A 55 0.74 -7.44 -20.27
N ASP A 56 1.98 -6.96 -20.12
CA ASP A 56 2.32 -5.60 -20.53
C ASP A 56 2.04 -5.44 -22.02
N PRO A 57 1.21 -4.47 -22.44
CA PRO A 57 0.77 -4.35 -23.82
C PRO A 57 1.89 -3.94 -24.78
N LYS A 58 2.96 -3.30 -24.26
CA LYS A 58 4.08 -2.82 -25.07
C LYS A 58 5.20 -3.84 -25.20
N PHE A 59 5.50 -4.58 -24.12
CA PHE A 59 6.66 -5.45 -24.05
C PHE A 59 6.32 -6.95 -24.01
N GLY A 60 5.05 -7.29 -23.79
CA GLY A 60 4.59 -8.67 -23.76
C GLY A 60 4.96 -9.44 -22.48
N GLU A 61 5.50 -8.78 -21.49
CA GLU A 61 5.91 -9.36 -20.21
C GLU A 61 4.69 -9.75 -19.37
N LYS A 62 4.74 -10.96 -18.77
CA LYS A 62 3.68 -11.45 -17.89
C LYS A 62 4.00 -11.08 -16.45
N VAL A 63 3.27 -10.13 -15.90
CA VAL A 63 3.41 -9.63 -14.53
C VAL A 63 2.27 -10.15 -13.67
N SER A 64 2.61 -10.68 -12.47
CA SER A 64 1.59 -11.09 -11.49
C SER A 64 0.76 -9.90 -11.03
N VAL A 65 -0.57 -10.05 -10.97
CA VAL A 65 -1.45 -8.97 -10.49
C VAL A 65 -1.18 -8.65 -9.02
N LEU A 66 -0.72 -9.62 -8.22
CA LEU A 66 -0.15 -9.37 -6.91
C LEU A 66 1.34 -9.02 -7.06
N GLY A 67 1.72 -7.79 -6.71
CA GLY A 67 3.10 -7.34 -6.57
C GLY A 67 3.52 -7.26 -5.10
N TYR A 68 4.78 -7.56 -4.82
CA TYR A 68 5.35 -7.48 -3.48
C TYR A 68 5.92 -6.08 -3.21
N GLY A 69 5.30 -5.32 -2.28
CA GLY A 69 5.82 -4.04 -1.81
C GLY A 69 6.83 -4.23 -0.67
N CYS A 70 8.11 -3.99 -0.93
CA CYS A 70 9.22 -4.28 -0.03
C CYS A 70 9.44 -3.22 1.09
N MET A 71 8.50 -2.30 1.32
CA MET A 71 8.67 -1.26 2.34
C MET A 71 8.23 -1.69 3.75
N ARG A 72 7.75 -2.92 3.93
CA ARG A 72 7.19 -3.41 5.21
C ARG A 72 7.77 -4.75 5.64
N TRP A 73 9.04 -5.00 5.32
CA TRP A 73 9.75 -6.16 5.84
C TRP A 73 9.74 -6.16 7.38
N GLN A 74 9.68 -7.33 7.97
CA GLN A 74 9.74 -7.47 9.41
C GLN A 74 11.10 -6.98 9.93
N MET A 75 11.06 -6.24 11.05
CA MET A 75 12.26 -5.72 11.72
C MET A 75 12.59 -6.54 12.94
N THR A 76 13.87 -6.64 13.23
CA THR A 76 14.42 -7.24 14.45
C THR A 76 15.50 -6.30 15.03
N LYS A 77 16.13 -6.68 16.13
CA LYS A 77 17.26 -5.96 16.74
C LYS A 77 18.55 -6.71 16.47
N ASP A 78 19.60 -5.98 16.11
CA ASP A 78 20.97 -6.52 16.12
C ASP A 78 21.53 -6.64 17.54
N GLU A 79 22.75 -7.14 17.68
CA GLU A 79 23.47 -7.29 18.95
C GLU A 79 23.67 -6.00 19.73
N ASN A 80 23.60 -4.83 19.05
CA ASN A 80 23.73 -3.50 19.62
C ASN A 80 22.37 -2.84 19.88
N GLY A 81 21.25 -3.56 19.66
CA GLY A 81 19.89 -3.08 19.85
C GLY A 81 19.38 -2.16 18.72
N LYS A 82 20.11 -2.07 17.58
CA LYS A 82 19.70 -1.29 16.41
C LYS A 82 18.65 -2.06 15.61
N ASP A 83 17.67 -1.33 15.06
CA ASP A 83 16.68 -1.90 14.17
C ASP A 83 17.30 -2.31 12.83
N ILE A 84 17.16 -3.59 12.51
CA ILE A 84 17.57 -4.18 11.23
C ILE A 84 16.43 -5.01 10.65
N ILE A 85 16.45 -5.23 9.33
CA ILE A 85 15.51 -6.14 8.68
C ILE A 85 15.83 -7.58 9.11
N ASP A 86 14.79 -8.34 9.47
CA ASP A 86 14.88 -9.77 9.67
C ASP A 86 15.05 -10.48 8.32
N GLN A 87 16.30 -10.74 7.95
CA GLN A 87 16.64 -11.31 6.66
C GLN A 87 16.11 -12.73 6.46
N GLU A 88 16.00 -13.52 7.52
CA GLU A 88 15.46 -14.88 7.44
C GLU A 88 13.97 -14.84 7.08
N SER A 89 13.20 -14.00 7.75
CA SER A 89 11.80 -13.75 7.41
C SER A 89 11.63 -13.24 5.97
N VAL A 90 12.50 -12.33 5.49
CA VAL A 90 12.46 -11.87 4.08
C VAL A 90 12.71 -13.01 3.11
N ASN A 91 13.70 -13.86 3.41
CA ASN A 91 14.02 -15.02 2.57
C ASN A 91 12.83 -15.97 2.45
N GLU A 92 12.21 -16.33 3.57
CA GLU A 92 11.03 -17.21 3.60
C GLU A 92 9.84 -16.64 2.81
N LEU A 93 9.55 -15.35 3.01
CA LEU A 93 8.46 -14.67 2.32
C LEU A 93 8.69 -14.59 0.81
N VAL A 94 9.93 -14.28 0.37
CA VAL A 94 10.29 -14.22 -1.05
C VAL A 94 10.23 -15.61 -1.68
N ASP A 95 10.78 -16.63 -1.03
CA ASP A 95 10.73 -18.02 -1.51
C ASP A 95 9.28 -18.49 -1.70
N TYR A 96 8.43 -18.22 -0.71
CA TYR A 96 7.02 -18.59 -0.76
C TYR A 96 6.24 -17.83 -1.84
N ALA A 97 6.51 -16.54 -2.00
CA ALA A 97 5.87 -15.68 -2.99
C ALA A 97 6.20 -16.14 -4.42
N LEU A 98 7.50 -16.34 -4.72
CA LEU A 98 7.97 -16.82 -6.03
C LEU A 98 7.42 -18.21 -6.35
N ALA A 99 7.44 -19.13 -5.40
CA ALA A 99 6.89 -20.48 -5.57
C ALA A 99 5.37 -20.49 -5.88
N ARG A 100 4.67 -19.40 -5.54
CA ARG A 100 3.24 -19.20 -5.80
C ARG A 100 2.94 -18.24 -6.96
N GLY A 101 3.97 -17.86 -7.73
CA GLY A 101 3.85 -17.10 -8.97
C GLY A 101 3.83 -15.58 -8.82
N VAL A 102 4.09 -15.03 -7.65
CA VAL A 102 4.37 -13.58 -7.49
C VAL A 102 5.74 -13.30 -8.11
N ASN A 103 5.78 -12.40 -9.10
CA ASN A 103 7.01 -12.12 -9.83
C ASN A 103 7.39 -10.63 -9.93
N TYR A 104 6.70 -9.74 -9.23
CA TYR A 104 7.01 -8.30 -9.22
C TYR A 104 7.34 -7.84 -7.80
N PHE A 105 8.53 -7.27 -7.58
CA PHE A 105 9.04 -6.82 -6.30
C PHE A 105 9.42 -5.35 -6.36
N ASP A 106 8.74 -4.50 -5.57
CA ASP A 106 8.89 -3.05 -5.56
C ASP A 106 9.59 -2.56 -4.29
N SER A 107 10.75 -1.94 -4.44
CA SER A 107 11.51 -1.33 -3.36
C SER A 107 11.87 0.14 -3.62
N SER A 108 12.73 0.69 -2.79
CA SER A 108 13.27 2.04 -2.91
C SER A 108 14.50 2.21 -2.01
N PRO A 109 15.48 3.06 -2.41
CA PRO A 109 16.66 3.38 -1.59
C PRO A 109 16.35 3.97 -0.21
N VAL A 110 15.14 4.48 0.01
CA VAL A 110 14.74 5.12 1.28
C VAL A 110 13.86 4.24 2.16
N TYR A 111 13.43 3.08 1.68
CA TYR A 111 12.56 2.20 2.45
C TYR A 111 13.32 1.57 3.62
N LEU A 112 12.68 1.53 4.80
CA LEU A 112 13.24 0.95 6.02
C LEU A 112 14.65 1.49 6.31
N GLN A 113 14.79 2.82 6.27
CA GLN A 113 16.06 3.53 6.52
C GLN A 113 17.19 3.09 5.56
N GLY A 114 16.85 2.77 4.31
CA GLY A 114 17.81 2.38 3.27
C GLY A 114 18.17 0.89 3.25
N GLN A 115 17.55 0.06 4.08
CA GLN A 115 17.89 -1.36 4.19
C GLN A 115 17.14 -2.23 3.17
N SER A 116 15.96 -1.78 2.66
CA SER A 116 15.03 -2.62 1.91
C SER A 116 15.61 -3.18 0.62
N GLU A 117 16.32 -2.38 -0.20
CA GLU A 117 16.90 -2.87 -1.46
C GLU A 117 17.92 -3.99 -1.22
N ALA A 118 18.80 -3.83 -0.22
CA ALA A 118 19.84 -4.82 0.06
C ALA A 118 19.25 -6.13 0.58
N ALA A 119 18.25 -6.06 1.47
CA ALA A 119 17.57 -7.23 1.99
C ALA A 119 16.77 -7.96 0.90
N SER A 120 16.04 -7.21 0.07
CA SER A 120 15.29 -7.76 -1.08
C SER A 120 16.24 -8.38 -2.09
N GLY A 121 17.33 -7.70 -2.42
CA GLY A 121 18.33 -8.19 -3.38
C GLY A 121 19.04 -9.47 -2.89
N LEU A 122 19.33 -9.57 -1.59
CA LEU A 122 19.89 -10.79 -1.01
C LEU A 122 18.92 -11.98 -1.14
N ALA A 123 17.64 -11.78 -0.84
CA ALA A 123 16.63 -12.83 -0.96
C ALA A 123 16.39 -13.23 -2.43
N LEU A 124 16.20 -12.26 -3.33
CA LEU A 124 15.92 -12.48 -4.74
C LEU A 124 17.10 -13.13 -5.49
N SER A 125 18.34 -12.78 -5.16
CA SER A 125 19.54 -13.36 -5.80
C SER A 125 19.73 -14.86 -5.56
N ARG A 126 18.93 -15.48 -4.72
CA ARG A 126 18.86 -16.94 -4.49
C ARG A 126 18.07 -17.67 -5.58
N HIS A 127 17.35 -16.93 -6.44
CA HIS A 127 16.47 -17.43 -7.49
C HIS A 127 16.97 -17.02 -8.89
N PRO A 128 16.57 -17.75 -9.95
CA PRO A 128 16.91 -17.36 -11.32
C PRO A 128 16.43 -15.93 -11.62
N ARG A 129 17.32 -15.07 -12.14
CA ARG A 129 17.03 -13.65 -12.42
C ARG A 129 15.82 -13.43 -13.32
N ASP A 130 15.59 -14.33 -14.27
CA ASP A 130 14.48 -14.26 -15.22
C ASP A 130 13.12 -14.68 -14.62
N SER A 131 13.09 -15.14 -13.36
CA SER A 131 11.85 -15.56 -12.70
C SER A 131 11.10 -14.41 -12.02
N TYR A 132 11.67 -13.20 -11.98
CA TYR A 132 11.07 -12.05 -11.30
C TYR A 132 11.47 -10.71 -11.93
N TYR A 133 10.67 -9.70 -11.65
CA TYR A 133 10.92 -8.30 -12.01
C TYR A 133 11.26 -7.47 -10.77
N ILE A 134 12.29 -6.63 -10.88
CA ILE A 134 12.72 -5.68 -9.86
C ILE A 134 12.22 -4.29 -10.24
N ALA A 135 11.48 -3.66 -9.32
CA ALA A 135 11.13 -2.25 -9.39
C ALA A 135 11.84 -1.48 -8.27
N THR A 136 12.50 -0.38 -8.61
CA THR A 136 13.06 0.56 -7.64
C THR A 136 13.03 2.00 -8.15
N LYS A 137 13.51 2.97 -7.34
CA LYS A 137 13.17 4.36 -7.54
C LYS A 137 14.35 5.31 -7.31
N LEU A 138 14.40 6.41 -8.05
CA LEU A 138 15.29 7.53 -7.73
C LEU A 138 14.62 8.44 -6.67
N SER A 139 15.08 8.32 -5.42
CA SER A 139 14.47 8.94 -4.23
C SER A 139 15.28 10.12 -3.68
N ASN A 140 15.75 11.00 -4.55
CA ASN A 140 16.60 12.16 -4.25
C ASN A 140 15.83 13.32 -3.58
N PHE A 141 15.15 13.07 -2.46
CA PHE A 141 14.24 14.02 -1.83
C PHE A 141 14.90 15.25 -1.21
N SER A 142 16.08 15.09 -0.62
CA SER A 142 16.76 16.14 0.14
C SER A 142 18.00 16.71 -0.57
N ASP A 143 18.66 15.91 -1.41
CA ASP A 143 19.80 16.30 -2.21
C ASP A 143 19.55 15.95 -3.68
N TRP A 144 19.28 16.98 -4.48
CA TRP A 144 18.96 16.86 -5.91
C TRP A 144 20.20 16.93 -6.81
N SER A 145 21.39 16.98 -6.22
CA SER A 145 22.61 16.99 -7.01
C SER A 145 22.68 15.78 -7.94
N ARG A 146 23.27 15.98 -9.12
CA ARG A 146 23.52 14.88 -10.05
C ARG A 146 24.41 13.81 -9.41
N GLU A 147 25.37 14.23 -8.62
CA GLU A 147 26.33 13.35 -7.95
C GLU A 147 25.61 12.39 -6.99
N ASN A 148 24.78 12.92 -6.07
CA ASN A 148 23.99 12.10 -5.16
C ASN A 148 23.01 11.20 -5.90
N SER A 149 22.33 11.72 -6.92
CA SER A 149 21.37 10.96 -7.73
C SER A 149 22.06 9.80 -8.47
N MET A 150 23.26 10.01 -9.00
CA MET A 150 24.07 8.97 -9.64
C MET A 150 24.59 7.92 -8.65
N LEU A 151 24.97 8.35 -7.44
CA LEU A 151 25.35 7.43 -6.37
C LEU A 151 24.19 6.51 -6.00
N MET A 152 23.01 7.09 -5.77
CA MET A 152 21.78 6.34 -5.46
C MET A 152 21.42 5.35 -6.57
N TYR A 153 21.48 5.78 -7.84
CA TYR A 153 21.24 4.91 -8.99
C TYR A 153 22.16 3.69 -9.00
N ARG A 154 23.48 3.91 -8.88
CA ARG A 154 24.48 2.83 -8.86
C ARG A 154 24.28 1.90 -7.67
N LYS A 155 23.98 2.46 -6.50
CA LYS A 155 23.78 1.70 -5.28
C LYS A 155 22.59 0.72 -5.38
N SER A 156 21.54 1.06 -6.13
CA SER A 156 20.42 0.15 -6.37
C SER A 156 20.87 -1.12 -7.10
N PHE A 157 21.75 -1.02 -8.11
CA PHE A 157 22.30 -2.20 -8.79
C PHE A 157 23.14 -3.08 -7.85
N GLU A 158 23.99 -2.46 -7.03
CA GLU A 158 24.78 -3.17 -6.02
C GLU A 158 23.89 -3.88 -5.00
N ASN A 159 22.88 -3.19 -4.48
CA ASN A 159 21.95 -3.71 -3.50
C ASN A 159 21.14 -4.89 -4.05
N PHE A 160 20.64 -4.79 -5.29
CA PHE A 160 19.90 -5.87 -5.94
C PHE A 160 20.79 -6.93 -6.58
N ARG A 161 22.13 -6.74 -6.62
CA ARG A 161 23.09 -7.71 -7.20
C ARG A 161 22.74 -8.07 -8.65
N THR A 162 22.41 -7.07 -9.46
CA THR A 162 21.93 -7.24 -10.83
C THR A 162 22.63 -6.26 -11.79
N ASP A 163 22.66 -6.60 -13.06
CA ASP A 163 23.16 -5.75 -14.14
C ASP A 163 22.07 -4.93 -14.85
N HIS A 164 20.79 -5.22 -14.58
CA HIS A 164 19.65 -4.49 -15.11
C HIS A 164 18.51 -4.39 -14.08
N LEU A 165 17.72 -3.32 -14.18
CA LEU A 165 16.48 -3.09 -13.43
C LEU A 165 15.31 -3.17 -14.40
N ASP A 166 14.25 -3.89 -14.02
CA ASP A 166 13.11 -4.06 -14.91
C ASP A 166 12.22 -2.81 -14.92
N TYR A 167 11.90 -2.28 -13.74
CA TYR A 167 11.06 -1.08 -13.58
C TYR A 167 11.80 -0.03 -12.74
N TYR A 168 12.02 1.15 -13.32
CA TYR A 168 12.67 2.25 -12.61
C TYR A 168 11.78 3.47 -12.56
N LEU A 169 11.62 4.06 -11.38
CA LEU A 169 10.67 5.15 -11.16
C LEU A 169 11.36 6.44 -10.70
N LEU A 170 10.87 7.58 -11.17
CA LEU A 170 11.04 8.84 -10.49
C LEU A 170 10.15 8.83 -9.24
N HIS A 171 10.72 8.97 -8.04
CA HIS A 171 10.02 8.70 -6.79
C HIS A 171 9.19 9.88 -6.31
N SER A 172 7.88 9.64 -6.08
CA SER A 172 6.96 10.59 -5.43
C SER A 172 7.02 11.99 -6.04
N ILE A 173 6.72 12.07 -7.33
CA ILE A 173 6.55 13.37 -8.00
C ILE A 173 5.08 13.83 -7.87
N GLY A 174 4.85 15.15 -7.91
CA GLY A 174 3.50 15.71 -7.80
C GLY A 174 3.38 16.92 -6.89
N ARG A 175 4.48 17.36 -6.27
CA ARG A 175 4.49 18.58 -5.45
C ARG A 175 4.32 19.83 -6.33
N SER A 176 5.17 19.99 -7.33
CA SER A 176 5.10 21.03 -8.36
C SER A 176 5.91 20.62 -9.59
N ILE A 177 5.64 21.31 -10.71
CA ILE A 177 6.44 21.12 -11.94
C ILE A 177 7.90 21.56 -11.72
N GLU A 178 8.10 22.59 -10.92
CA GLU A 178 9.44 23.08 -10.58
C GLU A 178 10.24 22.04 -9.77
N ASP A 179 9.59 21.33 -8.81
CA ASP A 179 10.19 20.20 -8.07
C ASP A 179 10.63 19.09 -9.02
N PHE A 180 9.76 18.70 -9.96
CA PHE A 180 10.08 17.73 -11.00
C PHE A 180 11.26 18.17 -11.86
N GLU A 181 11.26 19.43 -12.32
CA GLU A 181 12.34 19.98 -13.14
C GLU A 181 13.67 20.01 -12.38
N ASN A 182 13.68 20.47 -11.13
CA ASN A 182 14.89 20.59 -10.32
C ASN A 182 15.47 19.23 -9.99
N ARG A 183 14.63 18.26 -9.59
CA ARG A 183 15.05 16.93 -9.17
C ARG A 183 15.55 16.05 -10.32
N TYR A 184 15.05 16.25 -11.54
CA TYR A 184 15.26 15.27 -12.61
C TYR A 184 15.71 15.88 -13.94
N VAL A 185 15.19 17.06 -14.32
CA VAL A 185 15.48 17.64 -15.64
C VAL A 185 16.73 18.51 -15.62
N LYS A 186 16.76 19.52 -14.72
CA LYS A 186 17.86 20.51 -14.68
C LYS A 186 19.20 19.90 -14.23
N ASN A 187 19.15 18.85 -13.40
CA ASN A 187 20.35 18.11 -13.00
C ASN A 187 20.79 17.06 -14.05
N GLY A 188 20.07 16.93 -15.16
CA GLY A 188 20.36 16.00 -16.26
C GLY A 188 20.14 14.52 -15.93
N MET A 189 19.46 14.20 -14.81
CA MET A 189 19.20 12.80 -14.45
C MET A 189 18.18 12.15 -15.35
N LEU A 190 17.13 12.87 -15.76
CA LEU A 190 16.13 12.30 -16.66
C LEU A 190 16.73 11.91 -18.01
N ASP A 191 17.56 12.77 -18.61
CA ASP A 191 18.26 12.46 -19.87
C ASP A 191 19.21 11.26 -19.70
N PHE A 192 19.84 11.13 -18.54
CA PHE A 192 20.65 9.96 -18.21
C PHE A 192 19.80 8.69 -18.13
N LEU A 193 18.68 8.71 -17.41
CA LEU A 193 17.80 7.55 -17.24
C LEU A 193 17.16 7.11 -18.57
N LEU A 194 16.84 8.04 -19.45
CA LEU A 194 16.37 7.74 -20.81
C LEU A 194 17.44 6.98 -21.62
N LYS A 195 18.71 7.38 -21.53
CA LYS A 195 19.82 6.66 -22.15
C LYS A 195 20.05 5.27 -21.52
N GLU A 196 19.86 5.14 -20.21
CA GLU A 196 19.93 3.84 -19.52
C GLU A 196 18.81 2.89 -19.98
N ARG A 197 17.62 3.45 -20.26
CA ARG A 197 16.51 2.69 -20.88
C ARG A 197 16.84 2.25 -22.31
N GLU A 198 17.37 3.15 -23.14
CA GLU A 198 17.80 2.81 -24.50
C GLU A 198 18.92 1.75 -24.52
N ALA A 199 19.80 1.77 -23.52
CA ALA A 199 20.88 0.80 -23.33
C ALA A 199 20.42 -0.53 -22.71
N GLY A 200 19.15 -0.66 -22.29
CA GLY A 200 18.58 -1.85 -21.66
C GLY A 200 18.97 -2.11 -20.21
N ARG A 201 19.70 -1.16 -19.56
CA ARG A 201 19.97 -1.27 -18.11
C ARG A 201 18.75 -0.93 -17.26
N ILE A 202 17.84 -0.14 -17.78
CA ILE A 202 16.46 0.02 -17.30
C ILE A 202 15.55 -0.49 -18.42
N ARG A 203 14.66 -1.44 -18.15
CA ARG A 203 13.72 -1.93 -19.16
C ARG A 203 12.53 -0.99 -19.31
N HIS A 204 11.93 -0.57 -18.18
CA HIS A 204 10.77 0.31 -18.13
C HIS A 204 11.04 1.53 -17.25
N LEU A 205 10.81 2.72 -17.76
CA LEU A 205 10.96 3.98 -17.03
C LEU A 205 9.58 4.62 -16.79
N GLY A 206 9.28 4.86 -15.52
CA GLY A 206 8.03 5.49 -15.10
C GLY A 206 8.21 6.43 -13.91
N TYR A 207 7.13 6.73 -13.25
CA TYR A 207 7.16 7.52 -12.01
C TYR A 207 6.04 7.10 -11.04
N SER A 208 6.24 7.36 -9.75
CA SER A 208 5.18 7.29 -8.74
C SER A 208 4.66 8.70 -8.46
N PHE A 209 3.33 8.83 -8.42
CA PHE A 209 2.66 10.11 -8.30
C PHE A 209 1.97 10.28 -6.94
N HIS A 210 2.23 11.44 -6.29
CA HIS A 210 1.49 11.96 -5.14
C HIS A 210 1.27 13.46 -5.34
N GLY A 211 0.07 13.88 -5.66
CA GLY A 211 -0.23 15.29 -5.91
C GLY A 211 -1.66 15.53 -6.35
N ASN A 212 -1.98 16.78 -6.65
CA ASN A 212 -3.30 17.17 -7.09
C ASN A 212 -3.55 16.89 -8.59
N ARG A 213 -4.81 17.02 -8.98
CA ARG A 213 -5.27 16.79 -10.35
C ARG A 213 -4.53 17.65 -11.37
N GLN A 214 -4.35 18.95 -11.09
CA GLN A 214 -3.67 19.85 -12.02
C GLN A 214 -2.23 19.38 -12.29
N MET A 215 -1.50 18.99 -11.22
CA MET A 215 -0.14 18.53 -11.36
C MET A 215 -0.05 17.19 -12.09
N PHE A 216 -1.02 16.29 -11.87
CA PHE A 216 -1.11 15.04 -12.61
C PHE A 216 -1.28 15.29 -14.12
N ASP A 217 -2.22 16.15 -14.49
CA ASP A 217 -2.51 16.50 -15.89
C ASP A 217 -1.30 17.16 -16.57
N GLU A 218 -0.56 18.02 -15.86
CA GLU A 218 0.67 18.64 -16.38
C GLU A 218 1.80 17.62 -16.60
N LEU A 219 2.02 16.72 -15.63
CA LEU A 219 3.02 15.67 -15.79
C LEU A 219 2.65 14.68 -16.90
N LEU A 220 1.37 14.39 -17.05
CA LEU A 220 0.89 13.47 -18.09
C LEU A 220 1.15 14.01 -19.51
N LYS A 221 1.14 15.35 -19.73
CA LYS A 221 1.54 15.98 -20.99
C LYS A 221 2.99 15.66 -21.38
N THR A 222 3.86 15.41 -20.38
CA THR A 222 5.26 15.06 -20.62
C THR A 222 5.42 13.68 -21.25
N HIS A 223 4.37 12.84 -21.25
CA HIS A 223 4.39 11.53 -21.90
C HIS A 223 4.71 11.62 -23.39
N GLY A 224 4.22 12.65 -24.07
CA GLY A 224 4.55 12.89 -25.49
C GLY A 224 6.05 13.10 -25.77
N LYS A 225 6.83 13.49 -24.75
CA LYS A 225 8.27 13.72 -24.86
C LYS A 225 9.10 12.55 -24.30
N TYR A 226 8.70 12.00 -23.14
CA TYR A 226 9.52 11.03 -22.40
C TYR A 226 9.08 9.60 -22.58
N HIS A 227 7.86 9.39 -23.13
CA HIS A 227 7.29 8.06 -23.40
C HIS A 227 7.34 7.16 -22.18
N TRP A 228 6.66 7.58 -21.08
CA TRP A 228 6.56 6.81 -19.86
C TRP A 228 5.99 5.43 -20.13
N ASP A 229 6.67 4.40 -19.66
CA ASP A 229 6.29 3.01 -19.93
C ASP A 229 5.18 2.55 -18.97
N PHE A 230 5.11 3.10 -17.78
CA PHE A 230 4.08 2.85 -16.76
C PHE A 230 4.01 4.00 -15.77
N ILE A 231 2.93 4.08 -14.99
CA ILE A 231 2.80 5.07 -13.92
C ILE A 231 2.24 4.38 -12.67
N GLN A 232 2.85 4.67 -11.52
CA GLN A 232 2.41 4.17 -10.22
C GLN A 232 1.55 5.20 -9.52
N ILE A 233 0.30 4.84 -9.19
CA ILE A 233 -0.68 5.71 -8.53
C ILE A 233 -1.24 5.08 -7.27
N GLN A 234 -1.68 5.91 -6.33
CA GLN A 234 -2.48 5.49 -5.19
C GLN A 234 -3.90 5.21 -5.64
N MET A 235 -4.39 3.96 -5.44
CA MET A 235 -5.76 3.59 -5.81
C MET A 235 -6.32 2.53 -4.87
N ASN A 236 -7.48 2.83 -4.30
CA ASN A 236 -8.35 1.95 -3.51
C ASN A 236 -9.78 2.48 -3.59
N TYR A 237 -10.76 1.75 -3.08
CA TYR A 237 -12.17 2.13 -3.20
C TYR A 237 -12.53 3.44 -2.47
N ARG A 238 -11.78 3.85 -1.44
CA ARG A 238 -11.98 5.14 -0.77
C ARG A 238 -11.39 6.29 -1.59
N ASP A 239 -10.11 6.17 -1.96
CA ASP A 239 -9.39 7.23 -2.69
C ASP A 239 -9.84 7.32 -4.16
N TRP A 240 -10.68 6.39 -4.62
CA TRP A 240 -11.30 6.45 -5.95
C TRP A 240 -12.02 7.79 -6.16
N SER A 241 -12.84 8.22 -5.21
CA SER A 241 -13.59 9.49 -5.27
C SER A 241 -13.45 10.37 -4.02
N HIS A 242 -12.71 9.93 -3.00
CA HIS A 242 -12.53 10.63 -1.72
C HIS A 242 -11.06 10.65 -1.29
N ALA A 243 -10.15 11.03 -2.21
CA ALA A 243 -8.75 11.23 -1.85
C ALA A 243 -8.60 12.40 -0.87
N ASP A 244 -7.70 12.24 0.12
CA ASP A 244 -7.47 13.26 1.15
C ASP A 244 -6.41 14.29 0.75
N GLY A 245 -6.46 15.44 1.43
CA GLY A 245 -5.53 16.53 1.28
C GLY A 245 -5.50 17.04 -0.17
N ARG A 246 -4.30 17.20 -0.70
CA ARG A 246 -4.10 17.62 -2.10
C ARG A 246 -4.10 16.48 -3.10
N ASN A 247 -4.25 15.22 -2.67
CA ASN A 247 -4.15 14.09 -3.57
C ASN A 247 -5.29 14.06 -4.59
N CYS A 248 -4.97 13.68 -5.82
CA CYS A 248 -5.93 13.49 -6.90
C CYS A 248 -6.75 12.22 -6.66
N ASN A 249 -8.06 12.27 -6.95
CA ASN A 249 -8.90 11.09 -6.95
C ASN A 249 -8.40 10.07 -7.99
N ALA A 250 -8.43 8.80 -7.60
CA ALA A 250 -7.90 7.73 -8.43
C ALA A 250 -8.71 7.48 -9.71
N ASP A 251 -10.02 7.78 -9.72
CA ASP A 251 -10.88 7.69 -10.90
C ASP A 251 -10.37 8.54 -12.05
N HIS A 252 -9.94 9.79 -11.75
CA HIS A 252 -9.37 10.67 -12.76
C HIS A 252 -8.02 10.14 -13.26
N MET A 253 -7.12 9.79 -12.35
CA MET A 253 -5.78 9.31 -12.72
C MET A 253 -5.86 8.03 -13.56
N TYR A 254 -6.60 7.04 -13.09
CA TYR A 254 -6.79 5.78 -13.80
C TYR A 254 -7.40 5.99 -15.18
N GLY A 255 -8.50 6.76 -15.27
CA GLY A 255 -9.19 7.01 -16.53
C GLY A 255 -8.33 7.75 -17.57
N GLU A 256 -7.46 8.66 -17.14
CA GLU A 256 -6.55 9.36 -18.06
C GLU A 256 -5.38 8.46 -18.53
N LEU A 257 -4.90 7.54 -17.67
CA LEU A 257 -3.88 6.56 -18.05
C LEU A 257 -4.42 5.49 -18.99
N GLU A 258 -5.61 4.98 -18.71
CA GLU A 258 -6.29 3.99 -19.54
C GLU A 258 -6.57 4.52 -20.96
N LYS A 259 -7.09 5.75 -21.11
CA LYS A 259 -7.28 6.39 -22.41
C LYS A 259 -6.02 6.46 -23.26
N ARG A 260 -4.84 6.46 -22.65
CA ARG A 260 -3.53 6.54 -23.31
C ARG A 260 -2.84 5.18 -23.43
N GLY A 261 -3.44 4.12 -22.90
CA GLY A 261 -2.85 2.79 -22.86
C GLY A 261 -1.56 2.73 -22.04
N ILE A 262 -1.42 3.60 -21.02
CA ILE A 262 -0.26 3.59 -20.11
C ILE A 262 -0.57 2.63 -18.97
N PRO A 263 0.19 1.53 -18.80
CA PRO A 263 -0.01 0.57 -17.73
C PRO A 263 0.08 1.21 -16.34
N VAL A 264 -0.77 0.74 -15.42
CA VAL A 264 -0.88 1.29 -14.07
C VAL A 264 -0.36 0.31 -13.04
N VAL A 265 0.57 0.74 -12.22
CA VAL A 265 0.99 0.03 -10.99
C VAL A 265 0.27 0.66 -9.81
N ILE A 266 -0.38 -0.14 -8.97
CA ILE A 266 -1.16 0.37 -7.85
C ILE A 266 -0.35 0.33 -6.56
N MET A 267 -0.21 1.48 -5.90
CA MET A 267 0.24 1.59 -4.52
C MET A 267 -0.92 1.94 -3.59
N GLU A 268 -0.75 1.67 -2.28
CA GLU A 268 -1.74 1.96 -1.24
C GLU A 268 -3.12 1.31 -1.45
N PRO A 269 -3.22 0.05 -1.92
CA PRO A 269 -4.51 -0.62 -2.09
C PRO A 269 -5.29 -0.75 -0.77
N LEU A 270 -4.57 -0.89 0.36
CA LEU A 270 -5.13 -0.90 1.72
C LEU A 270 -4.96 0.42 2.47
N ARG A 271 -4.43 1.46 1.82
CA ARG A 271 -4.24 2.76 2.45
C ARG A 271 -3.46 2.67 3.77
N GLY A 272 -2.26 2.09 3.70
CA GLY A 272 -1.39 1.82 4.86
C GLY A 272 -1.95 0.75 5.81
N GLY A 273 -2.94 -0.03 5.39
CA GLY A 273 -3.61 -1.05 6.19
C GLY A 273 -4.90 -0.55 6.88
N SER A 274 -5.28 0.72 6.69
CA SER A 274 -6.52 1.27 7.29
C SER A 274 -7.77 0.58 6.76
N LEU A 275 -7.78 0.18 5.48
CA LEU A 275 -8.90 -0.52 4.86
C LEU A 275 -9.01 -2.00 5.24
N ALA A 276 -8.04 -2.54 5.99
CA ALA A 276 -8.15 -3.85 6.63
C ALA A 276 -8.64 -3.76 8.10
N LYS A 277 -8.74 -2.54 8.65
CA LYS A 277 -9.13 -2.26 10.04
C LYS A 277 -10.28 -1.26 10.06
N LEU A 278 -11.46 -1.72 9.67
CA LEU A 278 -12.66 -0.90 9.52
C LEU A 278 -13.52 -0.91 10.80
N PRO A 279 -14.45 0.06 10.96
CA PRO A 279 -15.48 -0.01 11.98
C PRO A 279 -16.30 -1.30 11.90
N ASN A 280 -16.64 -1.89 13.05
CA ASN A 280 -17.34 -3.19 13.13
C ASN A 280 -18.57 -3.28 12.23
N ARG A 281 -19.40 -2.24 12.20
CA ARG A 281 -20.59 -2.20 11.34
C ARG A 281 -20.24 -2.43 9.86
N ILE A 282 -19.15 -1.81 9.37
CA ILE A 282 -18.72 -1.96 7.97
C ILE A 282 -18.15 -3.37 7.75
N VAL A 283 -17.42 -3.89 8.75
CA VAL A 283 -16.92 -5.27 8.71
C VAL A 283 -18.07 -6.26 8.58
N ASP A 284 -19.13 -6.07 9.35
CA ASP A 284 -20.33 -6.92 9.32
C ASP A 284 -21.00 -6.89 7.94
N GLU A 285 -21.18 -5.69 7.35
CA GLU A 285 -21.75 -5.50 6.01
C GLU A 285 -20.91 -6.21 4.91
N LEU A 286 -19.56 -6.13 5.00
CA LEU A 286 -18.64 -6.81 4.09
C LEU A 286 -18.73 -8.34 4.25
N LYS A 287 -18.78 -8.82 5.50
CA LYS A 287 -18.86 -10.24 5.83
C LYS A 287 -20.21 -10.87 5.50
N GLU A 288 -21.31 -10.13 5.65
CA GLU A 288 -22.64 -10.58 5.21
C GLU A 288 -22.65 -10.87 3.70
N ARG A 289 -21.97 -10.01 2.92
CA ARG A 289 -21.92 -10.15 1.46
C ARG A 289 -20.96 -11.24 0.99
N MET A 290 -19.79 -11.39 1.61
CA MET A 290 -18.80 -12.43 1.34
C MET A 290 -18.20 -13.00 2.64
N PRO A 291 -18.88 -13.97 3.29
CA PRO A 291 -18.49 -14.46 4.62
C PRO A 291 -17.10 -15.09 4.71
N SER A 292 -16.65 -15.74 3.64
CA SER A 292 -15.35 -16.42 3.58
C SER A 292 -14.16 -15.49 3.30
N GLU A 293 -14.41 -14.31 2.73
CA GLU A 293 -13.39 -13.39 2.32
C GLU A 293 -12.86 -12.52 3.48
N SER A 294 -11.58 -12.17 3.45
CA SER A 294 -11.05 -11.20 4.39
C SER A 294 -11.56 -9.78 4.09
N VAL A 295 -11.52 -8.89 5.10
CA VAL A 295 -11.84 -7.47 4.87
C VAL A 295 -10.87 -6.84 3.87
N ALA A 296 -9.60 -7.25 3.91
CA ALA A 296 -8.56 -6.76 3.01
C ALA A 296 -8.81 -7.18 1.55
N SER A 297 -9.36 -8.38 1.32
CA SER A 297 -9.61 -8.90 -0.03
C SER A 297 -10.53 -8.00 -0.87
N TRP A 298 -11.47 -7.30 -0.26
CA TRP A 298 -12.34 -6.34 -0.93
C TRP A 298 -11.55 -5.20 -1.59
N ALA A 299 -10.59 -4.62 -0.86
CA ALA A 299 -9.75 -3.55 -1.39
C ALA A 299 -8.76 -4.06 -2.45
N PHE A 300 -8.21 -5.25 -2.27
CA PHE A 300 -7.35 -5.89 -3.26
C PHE A 300 -8.10 -6.24 -4.54
N ARG A 301 -9.29 -6.82 -4.44
CA ARG A 301 -10.13 -7.10 -5.61
C ARG A 301 -10.55 -5.83 -6.31
N PHE A 302 -10.90 -4.75 -5.56
CA PHE A 302 -11.16 -3.43 -6.14
C PHE A 302 -9.98 -2.95 -6.98
N ALA A 303 -8.78 -2.95 -6.39
CA ALA A 303 -7.58 -2.47 -7.06
C ALA A 303 -7.18 -3.34 -8.27
N GLY A 304 -7.43 -4.66 -8.19
CA GLY A 304 -7.10 -5.60 -9.25
C GLY A 304 -8.15 -5.74 -10.36
N THR A 305 -9.39 -5.28 -10.16
CA THR A 305 -10.47 -5.43 -11.14
C THR A 305 -10.24 -4.69 -12.45
N PRO A 306 -9.77 -3.40 -12.48
CA PRO A 306 -9.59 -2.67 -13.72
C PRO A 306 -8.48 -3.27 -14.61
N GLU A 307 -8.76 -3.41 -15.92
CA GLU A 307 -7.91 -4.18 -16.85
C GLU A 307 -6.55 -3.52 -17.14
N ASN A 308 -6.47 -2.17 -17.12
CA ASN A 308 -5.21 -1.45 -17.36
C ASN A 308 -4.26 -1.43 -16.14
N VAL A 309 -4.64 -2.07 -15.03
CA VAL A 309 -3.77 -2.29 -13.87
C VAL A 309 -2.81 -3.43 -14.17
N LEU A 310 -1.52 -3.18 -14.20
CA LEU A 310 -0.50 -4.19 -14.43
C LEU A 310 -0.27 -5.03 -13.17
N THR A 311 -0.09 -4.37 -12.01
CA THR A 311 0.12 -5.05 -10.73
C THR A 311 -0.35 -4.18 -9.55
N VAL A 312 -0.73 -4.81 -8.44
CA VAL A 312 -1.18 -4.20 -7.20
C VAL A 312 -0.18 -4.51 -6.09
N LEU A 313 0.48 -3.49 -5.59
CA LEU A 313 1.54 -3.64 -4.59
C LEU A 313 0.96 -3.85 -3.19
N SER A 314 1.40 -4.89 -2.52
CA SER A 314 1.07 -5.14 -1.12
C SER A 314 2.32 -5.31 -0.27
N GLY A 315 2.37 -4.59 0.85
CA GLY A 315 3.40 -4.75 1.89
C GLY A 315 3.01 -5.88 2.83
N MET A 316 3.47 -7.09 2.53
CA MET A 316 3.14 -8.31 3.28
C MET A 316 4.23 -8.62 4.31
N THR A 317 4.04 -8.11 5.53
CA THR A 317 5.02 -8.24 6.63
C THR A 317 5.12 -9.66 7.17
N TYR A 318 3.99 -10.40 7.19
CA TYR A 318 3.88 -11.74 7.76
C TYR A 318 3.34 -12.72 6.72
N MET A 319 3.63 -14.02 6.94
CA MET A 319 3.21 -15.09 6.05
C MET A 319 1.68 -15.13 5.86
N GLU A 320 0.91 -14.81 6.90
CA GLU A 320 -0.55 -14.77 6.85
C GLU A 320 -1.06 -13.69 5.89
N HIS A 321 -0.38 -12.54 5.81
CA HIS A 321 -0.71 -11.50 4.85
C HIS A 321 -0.49 -11.98 3.42
N LEU A 322 0.65 -12.65 3.17
CA LEU A 322 0.98 -13.19 1.86
C LEU A 322 -0.02 -14.27 1.43
N GLN A 323 -0.35 -15.19 2.34
CA GLN A 323 -1.32 -16.26 2.08
C GLN A 323 -2.73 -15.72 1.80
N ASP A 324 -3.18 -14.70 2.53
CA ASP A 324 -4.49 -14.08 2.30
C ASP A 324 -4.56 -13.39 0.94
N ASN A 325 -3.51 -12.63 0.59
CA ASN A 325 -3.45 -11.95 -0.69
C ASN A 325 -3.32 -12.93 -1.87
N LEU A 326 -2.58 -14.02 -1.69
CA LEU A 326 -2.52 -15.09 -2.69
C LEU A 326 -3.89 -15.72 -2.93
N ARG A 327 -4.70 -15.97 -1.89
CA ARG A 327 -6.09 -16.45 -2.06
C ARG A 327 -6.92 -15.48 -2.91
N THR A 328 -6.72 -14.19 -2.72
CA THR A 328 -7.44 -13.15 -3.47
C THR A 328 -7.06 -13.10 -4.96
N TYR A 329 -5.79 -13.40 -5.28
CA TYR A 329 -5.25 -13.22 -6.63
C TYR A 329 -4.94 -14.53 -7.38
N SER A 330 -5.26 -15.69 -6.80
CA SER A 330 -4.96 -17.00 -7.40
C SER A 330 -6.18 -17.93 -7.51
N PRO A 331 -7.12 -17.70 -8.44
CA PRO A 331 -7.19 -16.60 -9.41
C PRO A 331 -7.89 -15.35 -8.85
N LEU A 332 -7.59 -14.18 -9.40
CA LEU A 332 -8.40 -12.98 -9.17
C LEU A 332 -9.81 -13.17 -9.77
N VAL A 333 -10.82 -13.04 -8.94
CA VAL A 333 -12.20 -12.91 -9.37
C VAL A 333 -12.55 -11.41 -9.34
N PRO A 334 -12.74 -10.75 -10.50
CA PRO A 334 -13.09 -9.34 -10.54
C PRO A 334 -14.38 -9.03 -9.79
N LEU A 335 -14.48 -7.83 -9.21
CA LEU A 335 -15.71 -7.36 -8.58
C LEU A 335 -16.79 -7.10 -9.64
N THR A 336 -18.03 -7.42 -9.29
CA THR A 336 -19.20 -7.07 -10.12
C THR A 336 -19.50 -5.57 -10.03
N ALA A 337 -20.32 -5.07 -10.96
CA ALA A 337 -20.79 -3.67 -10.92
C ALA A 337 -21.53 -3.35 -9.60
N ASP A 338 -22.30 -4.31 -9.09
CA ASP A 338 -23.03 -4.19 -7.82
C ASP A 338 -22.06 -4.15 -6.61
N ASP A 339 -20.97 -4.95 -6.63
CA ASP A 339 -19.93 -4.87 -5.61
C ASP A 339 -19.18 -3.53 -5.65
N MET A 340 -18.93 -2.99 -6.83
CA MET A 340 -18.28 -1.69 -7.00
C MET A 340 -19.18 -0.55 -6.47
N GLU A 341 -20.49 -0.60 -6.73
CA GLU A 341 -21.46 0.35 -6.17
C GLU A 341 -21.54 0.23 -4.65
N PHE A 342 -21.57 -0.99 -4.12
CA PHE A 342 -21.55 -1.24 -2.69
C PHE A 342 -20.30 -0.64 -2.02
N LEU A 343 -19.11 -0.87 -2.57
CA LEU A 343 -17.86 -0.27 -2.05
C LEU A 343 -17.87 1.26 -2.15
N GLY A 344 -18.53 1.84 -3.15
CA GLY A 344 -18.77 3.28 -3.22
C GLY A 344 -19.55 3.80 -2.01
N LYS A 345 -20.61 3.09 -1.59
CA LYS A 345 -21.40 3.43 -0.38
C LYS A 345 -20.57 3.27 0.90
N VAL A 346 -19.73 2.24 0.96
CA VAL A 346 -18.76 2.05 2.05
C VAL A 346 -17.78 3.23 2.12
N ALA A 347 -17.24 3.67 0.98
CA ALA A 347 -16.33 4.82 0.90
C ALA A 347 -17.01 6.12 1.36
N ASP A 348 -18.25 6.38 0.93
CA ASP A 348 -19.08 7.51 1.39
C ASP A 348 -19.28 7.47 2.92
N SER A 349 -19.48 6.28 3.49
CA SER A 349 -19.62 6.10 4.93
C SER A 349 -18.30 6.37 5.66
N LEU A 350 -17.19 5.82 5.17
CA LEU A 350 -15.87 6.02 5.76
C LEU A 350 -15.41 7.48 5.73
N SER A 351 -15.80 8.26 4.72
CA SER A 351 -15.44 9.68 4.63
C SER A 351 -16.02 10.54 5.76
N LYS A 352 -17.02 10.03 6.50
CA LYS A 352 -17.65 10.71 7.64
C LYS A 352 -16.90 10.50 8.96
N TYR A 353 -16.00 9.51 9.03
CA TYR A 353 -15.19 9.26 10.22
C TYR A 353 -14.02 10.25 10.29
N PRO A 354 -13.74 10.86 11.47
CA PRO A 354 -12.68 11.86 11.63
C PRO A 354 -11.28 11.22 11.70
N LEU A 355 -10.98 10.31 10.80
CA LEU A 355 -9.71 9.59 10.76
C LEU A 355 -8.57 10.50 10.26
N VAL A 356 -7.38 10.34 10.83
CA VAL A 356 -6.16 10.91 10.26
C VAL A 356 -5.72 10.05 9.07
N PRO A 357 -5.52 10.62 7.87
CA PRO A 357 -5.23 9.85 6.65
C PRO A 357 -3.77 9.34 6.59
N CYS A 358 -3.22 8.90 7.71
CA CYS A 358 -1.86 8.40 7.80
C CYS A 358 -1.75 6.96 7.29
N THR A 359 -0.82 6.71 6.34
CA THR A 359 -0.53 5.38 5.79
C THR A 359 0.63 4.69 6.50
N GLY A 360 1.23 5.32 7.52
CA GLY A 360 2.35 4.76 8.28
C GLY A 360 3.62 4.57 7.45
N CYS A 361 3.85 5.38 6.43
CA CYS A 361 5.03 5.31 5.56
C CYS A 361 6.35 5.72 6.23
N GLN A 362 6.28 6.38 7.40
CA GLN A 362 7.41 6.83 8.22
C GLN A 362 8.31 7.92 7.60
N TYR A 363 7.95 8.52 6.47
CA TYR A 363 8.78 9.58 5.86
C TYR A 363 8.93 10.83 6.72
N CYS A 364 8.00 11.05 7.66
CA CYS A 364 8.07 12.10 8.67
C CYS A 364 8.99 11.77 9.87
N MET A 365 9.60 10.59 9.88
CA MET A 365 10.47 10.11 10.96
C MET A 365 11.97 10.17 10.54
N PRO A 366 12.89 10.36 11.51
CA PRO A 366 12.64 10.59 12.92
C PRO A 366 12.17 12.03 13.20
N CYS A 367 11.25 12.19 14.15
CA CYS A 367 10.91 13.51 14.67
C CYS A 367 12.07 14.03 15.55
N PRO A 368 12.57 15.27 15.36
CA PRO A 368 13.67 15.80 16.17
C PRO A 368 13.33 15.96 17.66
N TYR A 369 12.04 15.91 17.99
CA TYR A 369 11.53 15.98 19.38
C TYR A 369 11.10 14.60 19.92
N GLY A 370 11.42 13.52 19.21
CA GLY A 370 11.21 12.15 19.65
C GLY A 370 9.78 11.64 19.55
N ILE A 371 8.85 12.36 18.91
CA ILE A 371 7.44 11.95 18.80
C ILE A 371 7.34 10.77 17.83
N ASP A 372 6.61 9.71 18.23
CA ASP A 372 6.15 8.67 17.31
C ASP A 372 4.89 9.14 16.55
N ILE A 373 5.10 9.91 15.48
CA ILE A 373 4.01 10.51 14.70
C ILE A 373 3.06 9.43 14.15
N PRO A 374 3.54 8.38 13.43
CA PRO A 374 2.65 7.34 12.90
C PRO A 374 1.96 6.53 13.98
N GLY A 375 2.62 6.26 15.10
CA GLY A 375 2.04 5.54 16.23
C GLY A 375 0.88 6.29 16.88
N ASN A 376 1.02 7.60 17.11
CA ASN A 376 -0.06 8.43 17.63
C ASN A 376 -1.29 8.43 16.70
N PHE A 377 -1.09 8.55 15.39
CA PHE A 377 -2.18 8.52 14.41
C PHE A 377 -2.83 7.14 14.29
N SER A 378 -2.03 6.08 14.32
CA SER A 378 -2.54 4.70 14.26
C SER A 378 -3.40 4.37 15.50
N HIS A 379 -2.96 4.76 16.68
CA HIS A 379 -3.73 4.59 17.93
C HIS A 379 -5.05 5.37 17.87
N TYR A 380 -4.99 6.65 17.48
CA TYR A 380 -6.19 7.49 17.34
C TYR A 380 -7.20 6.87 16.37
N ASN A 381 -6.76 6.48 15.16
CA ASN A 381 -7.62 5.87 14.15
C ASN A 381 -8.23 4.56 14.63
N LYS A 382 -7.46 3.72 15.33
CA LYS A 382 -7.97 2.51 15.98
C LYS A 382 -9.10 2.83 16.95
N CYS A 383 -8.90 3.81 17.84
CA CYS A 383 -9.91 4.20 18.82
C CYS A 383 -11.17 4.80 18.18
N VAL A 384 -11.04 5.53 17.06
CA VAL A 384 -12.20 6.01 16.27
C VAL A 384 -12.99 4.81 15.73
N ASN A 385 -12.32 3.83 15.13
CA ASN A 385 -12.96 2.65 14.56
C ASN A 385 -13.65 1.77 15.62
N GLU A 386 -13.08 1.70 16.83
CA GLU A 386 -13.63 0.95 17.97
C GLU A 386 -14.69 1.73 18.77
N GLY A 387 -14.97 2.99 18.38
CA GLY A 387 -15.96 3.84 19.07
C GLY A 387 -15.50 4.35 20.43
N TYR A 388 -14.19 4.49 20.66
CA TYR A 388 -13.65 4.99 21.93
C TYR A 388 -13.42 6.50 21.95
N THR A 389 -13.63 7.20 20.83
CA THR A 389 -13.59 8.67 20.75
C THR A 389 -14.97 9.25 21.05
N VAL A 390 -15.36 9.23 22.32
CA VAL A 390 -16.70 9.62 22.79
C VAL A 390 -16.68 10.98 23.43
N SER A 391 -17.75 11.76 23.24
CA SER A 391 -18.03 12.96 24.01
C SER A 391 -18.73 12.60 25.33
N GLU A 392 -18.50 13.42 26.37
CA GLU A 392 -19.25 13.26 27.61
C GLU A 392 -20.74 13.48 27.33
N PRO A 393 -21.61 12.58 27.81
CA PRO A 393 -23.06 12.79 27.69
C PRO A 393 -23.49 14.03 28.45
N ASP A 394 -24.49 14.76 27.93
CA ASP A 394 -25.13 15.86 28.63
C ASP A 394 -25.87 15.32 29.87
N GLY A 395 -25.56 15.83 31.07
CA GLY A 395 -26.20 15.38 32.32
C GLY A 395 -25.31 15.53 33.54
N ASP A 396 -25.84 15.22 34.71
CA ASP A 396 -25.06 15.18 35.92
C ASP A 396 -24.11 13.98 35.89
N SER A 397 -22.81 14.24 36.09
CA SER A 397 -21.77 13.21 36.04
C SER A 397 -21.96 12.08 37.10
N ASP A 398 -22.80 12.31 38.10
CA ASP A 398 -23.10 11.36 39.15
C ASP A 398 -24.25 10.39 38.81
N GLU A 399 -24.99 10.64 37.73
CA GLU A 399 -26.01 9.68 37.25
C GLU A 399 -25.40 8.42 36.63
N CYS A 400 -25.76 7.27 37.19
CA CYS A 400 -25.30 5.95 36.70
C CYS A 400 -26.12 5.47 35.49
N THR A 401 -26.29 6.32 34.47
CA THR A 401 -26.99 5.94 33.22
C THR A 401 -26.16 4.95 32.39
N GLU A 402 -26.79 4.20 31.51
CA GLU A 402 -26.07 3.30 30.60
C GLU A 402 -25.15 4.07 29.63
N GLU A 403 -25.53 5.27 29.23
CA GLU A 403 -24.69 6.16 28.39
C GLU A 403 -23.43 6.58 29.15
N MET A 404 -23.56 7.01 30.43
CA MET A 404 -22.43 7.37 31.26
C MET A 404 -21.50 6.18 31.53
N LYS A 405 -22.05 4.96 31.72
CA LYS A 405 -21.24 3.74 31.86
C LYS A 405 -20.50 3.40 30.58
N ALA A 406 -21.13 3.57 29.40
CA ALA A 406 -20.51 3.36 28.10
C ALA A 406 -19.39 4.38 27.87
N TYR A 407 -19.63 5.66 28.16
CA TYR A 407 -18.62 6.72 28.09
C TYR A 407 -17.42 6.41 28.98
N ARG A 408 -17.62 6.05 30.23
CA ARG A 408 -16.53 5.72 31.17
C ARG A 408 -15.70 4.53 30.68
N ARG A 409 -16.34 3.50 30.10
CA ARG A 409 -15.65 2.34 29.51
C ARG A 409 -14.81 2.73 28.30
N ALA A 410 -15.37 3.46 27.36
CA ALA A 410 -14.70 3.93 26.15
C ALA A 410 -13.52 4.86 26.49
N ARG A 411 -13.72 5.83 27.36
CA ARG A 411 -12.69 6.73 27.87
C ARG A 411 -11.51 5.96 28.51
N ARG A 412 -11.81 5.02 29.41
CA ARG A 412 -10.77 4.20 30.04
C ARG A 412 -10.03 3.35 29.02
N ALA A 413 -10.73 2.76 28.04
CA ALA A 413 -10.11 1.97 26.98
C ALA A 413 -9.15 2.83 26.15
N TYR A 414 -9.57 4.06 25.77
CA TYR A 414 -8.72 5.00 25.05
C TYR A 414 -7.43 5.33 25.82
N LEU A 415 -7.56 5.83 27.06
CA LEU A 415 -6.43 6.31 27.86
C LEU A 415 -5.44 5.20 28.22
N VAL A 416 -5.94 4.04 28.64
CA VAL A 416 -5.09 2.88 28.99
C VAL A 416 -4.36 2.34 27.76
N SER A 417 -5.04 2.24 26.61
CA SER A 417 -4.38 1.77 25.39
C SER A 417 -3.37 2.78 24.86
N TYR A 418 -3.63 4.08 24.99
CA TYR A 418 -2.68 5.13 24.60
C TYR A 418 -1.37 5.05 25.39
N ASP A 419 -1.48 5.03 26.73
CA ASP A 419 -0.31 4.98 27.61
C ASP A 419 0.49 3.66 27.49
N ARG A 420 -0.14 2.58 26.99
CA ARG A 420 0.53 1.29 26.71
C ARG A 420 1.16 1.22 25.34
N SER A 421 0.56 1.88 24.34
CA SER A 421 0.99 1.79 22.95
C SER A 421 2.05 2.84 22.58
N ILE A 422 2.03 4.01 23.24
CA ILE A 422 2.93 5.13 22.97
C ILE A 422 3.68 5.52 24.24
N GLU A 423 5.01 5.37 24.19
CA GLU A 423 5.86 5.80 25.29
C GLU A 423 5.64 7.29 25.61
N LYS A 424 5.65 7.66 26.89
CA LYS A 424 5.33 9.03 27.33
C LYS A 424 6.19 10.11 26.66
N ILE A 425 7.45 9.80 26.35
CA ILE A 425 8.36 10.73 25.67
C ILE A 425 8.07 10.84 24.16
N CYS A 426 7.25 9.93 23.60
CA CYS A 426 6.88 9.86 22.18
C CYS A 426 5.44 10.28 21.92
N GLN A 427 4.71 10.77 22.95
CA GLN A 427 3.30 11.15 22.86
C GLN A 427 3.09 12.50 22.15
N ALA A 428 1.84 12.74 21.69
CA ALA A 428 1.44 13.89 20.89
C ALA A 428 1.69 15.24 21.56
N ASN A 429 1.58 15.32 22.91
CA ASN A 429 1.81 16.54 23.71
C ASN A 429 3.24 17.10 23.61
N ARG A 430 4.17 16.36 23.04
CA ARG A 430 5.54 16.84 22.80
C ARG A 430 5.69 17.65 21.51
N CYS A 431 4.63 17.78 20.70
CA CYS A 431 4.68 18.53 19.46
C CYS A 431 4.76 20.04 19.74
N ILE A 432 5.83 20.66 19.25
CA ILE A 432 6.02 22.13 19.36
C ILE A 432 5.55 22.88 18.10
N GLY A 433 4.97 22.20 17.11
CA GLY A 433 4.48 22.83 15.89
C GLY A 433 5.55 23.28 14.89
N CYS A 434 6.78 22.75 14.93
CA CYS A 434 7.88 23.19 14.05
C CYS A 434 7.66 22.95 12.55
N GLY A 435 6.73 22.07 12.17
CA GLY A 435 6.33 21.80 10.78
C GLY A 435 7.31 21.01 9.92
N GLN A 436 8.50 20.62 10.41
CA GLN A 436 9.52 19.92 9.60
C GLN A 436 9.01 18.62 8.98
N CYS A 437 8.12 17.91 9.68
CA CYS A 437 7.52 16.64 9.21
C CYS A 437 6.56 16.81 8.02
N MET A 438 5.97 18.00 7.83
CA MET A 438 4.94 18.24 6.81
C MET A 438 5.49 18.10 5.40
N SER A 439 6.71 18.58 5.15
CA SER A 439 7.34 18.54 3.83
C SER A 439 7.60 17.11 3.33
N HIS A 440 7.62 16.13 4.22
CA HIS A 440 7.89 14.74 3.91
C HIS A 440 6.61 13.89 3.77
N CYS A 441 5.44 14.44 4.13
CA CYS A 441 4.20 13.67 4.13
C CYS A 441 3.59 13.54 2.73
N PRO A 442 3.52 12.33 2.13
CA PRO A 442 2.89 12.13 0.83
C PRO A 442 1.36 12.28 0.86
N GLN A 443 0.76 12.17 2.06
CA GLN A 443 -0.68 12.35 2.27
C GLN A 443 -1.07 13.80 2.59
N ASP A 444 -0.11 14.73 2.57
CA ASP A 444 -0.31 16.16 2.85
C ASP A 444 -1.02 16.45 4.19
N ILE A 445 -0.75 15.62 5.20
CA ILE A 445 -1.34 15.77 6.53
C ILE A 445 -0.73 17.01 7.22
N ASN A 446 -1.58 17.88 7.76
CA ASN A 446 -1.11 18.90 8.70
C ASN A 446 -0.77 18.23 10.05
N ILE A 447 0.41 17.59 10.09
CA ILE A 447 0.83 16.75 11.22
C ILE A 447 0.80 17.47 12.55
N PRO A 448 1.31 18.71 12.72
CA PRO A 448 1.21 19.43 13.98
C PRO A 448 -0.23 19.65 14.42
N HIS A 449 -1.12 20.05 13.51
CA HIS A 449 -2.53 20.25 13.81
C HIS A 449 -3.19 18.96 14.31
N GLU A 450 -2.95 17.84 13.64
CA GLU A 450 -3.53 16.55 14.03
C GLU A 450 -2.98 16.05 15.37
N LEU A 451 -1.69 16.23 15.64
CA LEU A 451 -1.11 15.90 16.94
C LEU A 451 -1.70 16.74 18.08
N HIS A 452 -1.88 18.06 17.86
CA HIS A 452 -2.54 18.93 18.84
C HIS A 452 -4.01 18.55 19.06
N ARG A 453 -4.74 18.19 18.00
CA ARG A 453 -6.13 17.73 18.10
C ARG A 453 -6.23 16.44 18.94
N ILE A 454 -5.32 15.49 18.74
CA ILE A 454 -5.23 14.26 19.53
C ILE A 454 -4.90 14.55 20.99
N ASP A 455 -3.93 15.43 21.24
CA ASP A 455 -3.55 15.83 22.59
C ASP A 455 -4.71 16.52 23.33
N HIS A 456 -5.41 17.43 22.69
CA HIS A 456 -6.62 18.05 23.24
C HIS A 456 -7.69 17.03 23.62
N LEU A 457 -7.92 16.02 22.78
CA LEU A 457 -8.84 14.92 23.12
C LEU A 457 -8.36 14.17 24.37
N ILE A 458 -7.07 13.81 24.43
CA ILE A 458 -6.50 13.10 25.57
C ILE A 458 -6.62 13.92 26.85
N GLU A 459 -6.32 15.22 26.81
CA GLU A 459 -6.47 16.09 27.95
C GLU A 459 -7.94 16.22 28.39
N SER A 460 -8.89 16.35 27.47
CA SER A 460 -10.31 16.37 27.80
C SER A 460 -10.74 15.08 28.51
N LEU A 461 -10.31 13.94 27.98
CA LEU A 461 -10.58 12.64 28.60
C LEU A 461 -9.91 12.49 29.98
N ARG A 462 -8.74 13.09 30.24
CA ARG A 462 -8.04 13.08 31.54
C ARG A 462 -8.70 13.97 32.58
N ARG A 463 -9.14 15.20 32.22
CA ARG A 463 -9.76 16.17 33.16
C ARG A 463 -10.99 15.59 33.85
N HIS A 464 -11.72 14.70 33.21
CA HIS A 464 -12.87 14.03 33.78
C HIS A 464 -12.48 12.86 34.72
N SER A 465 -11.16 12.54 34.90
CA SER A 465 -10.70 11.51 35.83
C SER A 465 -10.55 12.01 37.25
N ASP A 466 -10.31 13.31 37.43
CA ASP A 466 -9.97 13.91 38.73
C ASP A 466 -11.22 14.32 39.56
N ARG A 467 -12.41 13.96 39.07
CA ARG A 467 -13.69 14.23 39.76
C ARG A 467 -14.26 13.02 40.49
N PHE A 468 -13.45 11.90 40.61
CA PHE A 468 -13.87 10.68 41.34
C PHE A 468 -12.77 10.16 42.26
#